data_4ff6de019f82558cb442591d0835b6f7
#
_entry.id   4ff6de019f82558cb442591d0835b6f7
#
_cell.length_a   1.000
_cell.length_b   1.000
_cell.length_c   1.000
_cell.angle_alpha   90.00
_cell.angle_beta   90.00
_cell.angle_gamma   90.00
#
_symmetry.space_group_name_H-M   'P 1'
#
loop_
_entity.id
_entity.type
_entity.pdbx_description
1 polymer ?
#
loop_
_entity_poly.entity_id
_entity_poly.type
_entity_poly.pdbx_seq_one_letter_code
_entity_poly.pdbx_strand_id
1 'polypeptide(L)'
;MGMTMTQKILAMHVGREFVEAGDLLVSQVDLILANDITGPPAIVEFERIGRPVFNKDKIALVPDHFSPCKDIKSATLCKQMRDFARKHNITNYFEVGRMGIEHALLPDKGLVAPGEIVIGADSHTCTYGALNALSTGMGQTDIGCAMASGTTWFKVPSAIKVELTGKMPKYVKGKDLILTLIGMIGVDGARYRSLEFTGPGVAELDMSDRFTICNMAIEAGGKNGIFPVDAKTEAFLKGRVTRPWTAVEADPDAVYERVVKIDLSKLVPVTSYPHLPENTHPVSESHHIKIDQVVVGSCTNGRLEDIAQAAEVLKDHKVNENVRCIIIPATQEIYQEAIRLGYVDIFINAGAAVSTPTCGPCLGGYMGILAAGERCVSTTNRNFRGRMGHVDSEVYLASPYTAAASAVKGYIASAEEVLG
;
A
#
# COMPACT_ATOMS: atom_id res chain seq x y z
N MET A 1 -3.89 -12.25 30.75
CA MET A 1 -4.48 -11.81 29.48
C MET A 1 -3.39 -11.90 28.44
N GLY A 2 -3.68 -12.56 27.31
CA GLY A 2 -2.72 -12.64 26.22
C GLY A 2 -2.68 -11.36 25.39
N MET A 3 -1.57 -11.17 24.71
CA MET A 3 -1.32 -10.01 23.83
C MET A 3 -1.59 -10.33 22.37
N THR A 4 -2.06 -9.34 21.64
CA THR A 4 -2.16 -9.34 20.17
C THR A 4 -0.78 -9.23 19.52
N MET A 5 -0.66 -9.49 18.22
CA MET A 5 0.63 -9.35 17.50
C MET A 5 1.21 -7.94 17.67
N THR A 6 0.40 -6.91 17.51
CA THR A 6 0.83 -5.51 17.64
C THR A 6 1.31 -5.19 19.06
N GLN A 7 0.60 -5.67 20.09
CA GLN A 7 1.02 -5.48 21.47
C GLN A 7 2.35 -6.16 21.77
N LYS A 8 2.57 -7.40 21.30
CA LYS A 8 3.83 -8.11 21.46
C LYS A 8 5.02 -7.39 20.83
N ILE A 9 4.84 -6.89 19.60
CA ILE A 9 5.89 -6.12 18.92
C ILE A 9 6.26 -4.88 19.76
N LEU A 10 5.26 -4.14 20.25
CA LEU A 10 5.51 -2.97 21.11
C LEU A 10 6.18 -3.36 22.42
N ALA A 11 5.72 -4.41 23.10
CA ALA A 11 6.32 -4.89 24.33
C ALA A 11 7.80 -5.23 24.16
N MET A 12 8.14 -5.95 23.09
CA MET A 12 9.54 -6.30 22.75
C MET A 12 10.42 -5.06 22.59
N HIS A 13 9.92 -4.01 21.92
CA HIS A 13 10.71 -2.79 21.63
C HIS A 13 10.85 -1.84 22.81
N VAL A 14 10.04 -2.00 23.86
CA VAL A 14 10.17 -1.22 25.10
C VAL A 14 10.74 -2.03 26.25
N GLY A 15 11.11 -3.31 26.01
CA GLY A 15 11.68 -4.20 27.03
C GLY A 15 10.71 -4.55 28.16
N ARG A 16 9.40 -4.64 27.86
CA ARG A 16 8.36 -5.04 28.80
C ARG A 16 7.87 -6.45 28.47
N GLU A 17 7.52 -7.21 29.48
CA GLU A 17 6.87 -8.52 29.32
C GLU A 17 5.42 -8.39 28.82
N PHE A 18 4.77 -7.28 29.15
CA PHE A 18 3.37 -7.04 28.84
C PHE A 18 3.08 -5.56 28.60
N VAL A 19 2.19 -5.27 27.66
CA VAL A 19 1.55 -3.96 27.43
C VAL A 19 0.07 -4.15 27.16
N GLU A 20 -0.74 -3.16 27.51
CA GLU A 20 -2.17 -3.19 27.25
C GLU A 20 -2.64 -2.03 26.38
N ALA A 21 -3.81 -2.20 25.75
CA ALA A 21 -4.41 -1.15 24.94
C ALA A 21 -4.64 0.12 25.77
N GLY A 22 -4.14 1.25 25.27
CA GLY A 22 -4.21 2.53 25.97
C GLY A 22 -2.90 2.97 26.63
N ASP A 23 -1.96 2.07 26.85
CA ASP A 23 -0.62 2.43 27.38
C ASP A 23 0.07 3.45 26.50
N LEU A 24 0.74 4.43 27.13
CA LEU A 24 1.61 5.37 26.44
C LEU A 24 3.04 4.91 26.57
N LEU A 25 3.71 4.69 25.44
CA LEU A 25 5.05 4.16 25.34
C LEU A 25 5.94 5.07 24.50
N VAL A 26 7.24 5.09 24.83
CA VAL A 26 8.27 5.59 23.92
C VAL A 26 9.07 4.37 23.47
N SER A 27 8.98 4.08 22.19
CA SER A 27 9.55 2.87 21.58
C SER A 27 10.70 3.22 20.65
N GLN A 28 11.70 2.35 20.57
CA GLN A 28 12.68 2.36 19.51
C GLN A 28 12.01 1.99 18.19
N VAL A 29 12.56 2.47 17.07
CA VAL A 29 12.11 2.14 15.72
C VAL A 29 13.25 1.50 14.92
N ASP A 30 12.88 0.57 14.03
CA ASP A 30 13.83 -0.17 13.20
C ASP A 30 14.08 0.48 11.86
N LEU A 31 13.07 1.13 11.29
CA LEU A 31 13.19 1.83 10.03
C LEU A 31 12.30 3.08 10.02
N ILE A 32 12.86 4.16 9.48
CA ILE A 32 12.14 5.43 9.25
C ILE A 32 12.09 5.68 7.75
N LEU A 33 10.89 5.95 7.22
CA LEU A 33 10.65 6.21 5.81
C LEU A 33 10.19 7.66 5.57
N ALA A 34 10.67 8.27 4.49
CA ALA A 34 10.10 9.51 3.97
C ALA A 34 10.25 9.61 2.44
N ASN A 35 9.28 10.27 1.80
CA ASN A 35 9.22 10.48 0.36
C ASN A 35 9.41 11.96 -0.02
N ASP A 36 9.36 12.28 -1.32
CA ASP A 36 9.61 13.62 -1.84
C ASP A 36 8.52 14.66 -1.54
N ILE A 37 7.37 14.25 -0.95
CA ILE A 37 6.36 15.18 -0.45
C ILE A 37 6.58 15.47 1.03
N THR A 38 6.76 14.44 1.83
CA THR A 38 6.74 14.49 3.29
C THR A 38 8.13 14.51 3.92
N GLY A 39 9.15 14.06 3.19
CA GLY A 39 10.54 14.08 3.61
C GLY A 39 11.12 15.50 3.74
N PRO A 40 10.95 16.41 2.75
CA PRO A 40 11.46 17.77 2.88
C PRO A 40 11.00 18.51 4.14
N PRO A 41 9.70 18.55 4.51
CA PRO A 41 9.30 19.16 5.78
C PRO A 41 9.78 18.40 7.01
N ALA A 42 9.89 17.07 6.99
CA ALA A 42 10.48 16.31 8.10
C ALA A 42 11.97 16.63 8.29
N ILE A 43 12.72 16.83 7.21
CA ILE A 43 14.11 17.28 7.22
C ILE A 43 14.23 18.65 7.88
N VAL A 44 13.31 19.58 7.60
CA VAL A 44 13.33 20.92 8.25
C VAL A 44 13.15 20.78 9.76
N GLU A 45 12.25 19.93 10.23
CA GLU A 45 12.07 19.69 11.66
C GLU A 45 13.29 19.00 12.29
N PHE A 46 13.88 18.02 11.60
CA PHE A 46 15.13 17.40 12.03
C PHE A 46 16.26 18.42 12.18
N GLU A 47 16.45 19.32 11.21
CA GLU A 47 17.53 20.32 11.25
C GLU A 47 17.37 21.32 12.41
N ARG A 48 16.13 21.64 12.80
CA ARG A 48 15.82 22.47 13.99
C ARG A 48 16.31 21.84 15.31
N ILE A 49 16.37 20.51 15.38
CA ILE A 49 16.83 19.77 16.57
C ILE A 49 18.34 19.91 16.71
N GLY A 50 19.09 20.07 15.64
CA GLY A 50 20.53 20.29 15.66
C GLY A 50 21.36 19.08 16.11
N ARG A 51 20.85 17.85 15.94
CA ARG A 51 21.52 16.59 16.28
C ARG A 51 21.91 15.82 15.01
N PRO A 52 22.91 14.92 15.06
CA PRO A 52 23.16 13.98 13.98
C PRO A 52 21.99 13.00 13.83
N VAL A 53 21.88 12.35 12.66
CA VAL A 53 20.97 11.23 12.47
C VAL A 53 21.31 10.08 13.44
N PHE A 54 20.30 9.46 14.03
CA PHE A 54 20.50 8.38 14.99
C PHE A 54 21.21 7.16 14.39
N ASN A 55 20.85 6.84 13.15
CA ASN A 55 21.47 5.75 12.39
C ASN A 55 21.15 5.93 10.89
N LYS A 56 22.20 6.13 10.07
CA LYS A 56 22.09 6.33 8.63
C LYS A 56 21.55 5.12 7.87
N ASP A 57 21.67 3.92 8.43
CA ASP A 57 21.25 2.66 7.81
C ASP A 57 19.77 2.34 8.11
N LYS A 58 19.18 3.03 9.10
CA LYS A 58 17.77 2.88 9.51
C LYS A 58 16.87 4.03 9.01
N ILE A 59 17.32 4.79 8.04
CA ILE A 59 16.53 5.83 7.37
C ILE A 59 16.46 5.49 5.89
N ALA A 60 15.26 5.43 5.34
CA ALA A 60 14.99 5.24 3.91
C ALA A 60 14.36 6.51 3.33
N LEU A 61 14.93 7.01 2.25
CA LEU A 61 14.44 8.19 1.54
C LEU A 61 14.14 7.81 0.09
N VAL A 62 12.87 7.92 -0.31
CA VAL A 62 12.38 7.46 -1.61
C VAL A 62 11.62 8.58 -2.33
N PRO A 63 12.25 9.27 -3.30
CA PRO A 63 11.55 10.23 -4.15
C PRO A 63 10.73 9.47 -5.22
N ASP A 64 9.45 9.19 -4.95
CA ASP A 64 8.59 8.37 -5.80
C ASP A 64 7.27 9.04 -6.22
N HIS A 65 6.91 10.16 -5.60
CA HIS A 65 5.64 10.83 -5.88
C HIS A 65 5.72 11.77 -7.08
N PHE A 66 6.82 12.51 -7.20
CA PHE A 66 7.05 13.48 -8.27
C PHE A 66 8.23 13.13 -9.19
N SER A 67 8.72 11.91 -9.09
CA SER A 67 9.88 11.44 -9.86
C SER A 67 9.45 10.56 -11.05
N PRO A 68 10.07 10.79 -12.24
CA PRO A 68 10.94 11.91 -12.61
C PRO A 68 10.24 13.26 -12.44
N CYS A 69 10.97 14.30 -12.00
CA CYS A 69 10.37 15.55 -11.55
C CYS A 69 9.50 16.22 -12.62
N LYS A 70 8.25 16.51 -12.31
CA LYS A 70 7.25 17.11 -13.22
C LYS A 70 7.40 18.61 -13.41
N ASP A 71 8.02 19.31 -12.45
CA ASP A 71 8.19 20.76 -12.45
C ASP A 71 9.38 21.19 -11.57
N ILE A 72 9.72 22.49 -11.58
CA ILE A 72 10.83 23.06 -10.82
C ILE A 72 10.63 22.89 -9.31
N LYS A 73 9.39 23.01 -8.79
CA LYS A 73 9.08 22.84 -7.38
C LYS A 73 9.36 21.40 -6.92
N SER A 74 8.92 20.44 -7.68
CA SER A 74 9.18 19.00 -7.43
C SER A 74 10.70 18.72 -7.47
N ALA A 75 11.41 19.26 -8.45
CA ALA A 75 12.87 19.13 -8.56
C ALA A 75 13.59 19.71 -7.34
N THR A 76 13.11 20.83 -6.79
CA THR A 76 13.65 21.44 -5.58
C THR A 76 13.45 20.54 -4.35
N LEU A 77 12.28 19.94 -4.18
CA LEU A 77 12.00 19.00 -3.08
C LEU A 77 12.88 17.74 -3.17
N CYS A 78 12.96 17.13 -4.36
CA CYS A 78 13.84 15.98 -4.58
C CYS A 78 15.32 16.34 -4.36
N LYS A 79 15.75 17.54 -4.75
CA LYS A 79 17.11 18.02 -4.48
C LYS A 79 17.37 18.15 -2.97
N GLN A 80 16.44 18.69 -2.21
CA GLN A 80 16.57 18.81 -0.74
C GLN A 80 16.79 17.45 -0.09
N MET A 81 16.01 16.44 -0.47
CA MET A 81 16.18 15.06 0.04
C MET A 81 17.55 14.49 -0.36
N ARG A 82 17.97 14.69 -1.61
CA ARG A 82 19.26 14.22 -2.11
C ARG A 82 20.42 14.84 -1.36
N ASP A 83 20.37 16.16 -1.14
CA ASP A 83 21.41 16.90 -0.43
C ASP A 83 21.48 16.45 1.04
N PHE A 84 20.32 16.23 1.69
CA PHE A 84 20.24 15.66 3.03
C PHE A 84 20.84 14.24 3.07
N ALA A 85 20.47 13.37 2.14
CA ALA A 85 21.00 12.01 2.06
C ALA A 85 22.55 12.01 1.93
N ARG A 86 23.09 12.89 1.10
CA ARG A 86 24.55 13.06 0.93
C ARG A 86 25.22 13.62 2.18
N LYS A 87 24.64 14.67 2.78
CA LYS A 87 25.16 15.34 3.98
C LYS A 87 25.30 14.36 5.15
N HIS A 88 24.32 13.46 5.32
CA HIS A 88 24.24 12.51 6.43
C HIS A 88 24.67 11.09 6.05
N ASN A 89 25.15 10.87 4.81
CA ASN A 89 25.55 9.56 4.29
C ASN A 89 24.46 8.51 4.43
N ILE A 90 23.18 8.86 4.20
CA ILE A 90 22.05 7.94 4.29
C ILE A 90 22.25 6.79 3.30
N THR A 91 22.25 5.57 3.79
CA THR A 91 22.50 4.36 3.00
C THR A 91 21.34 4.05 2.06
N ASN A 92 20.12 4.23 2.53
CA ASN A 92 18.91 3.84 1.79
C ASN A 92 18.27 5.07 1.11
N TYR A 93 18.97 5.64 0.13
CA TYR A 93 18.46 6.69 -0.75
C TYR A 93 18.29 6.14 -2.17
N PHE A 94 17.08 6.21 -2.72
CA PHE A 94 16.72 5.58 -3.98
C PHE A 94 16.40 6.61 -5.07
N GLU A 95 17.43 7.08 -5.77
CA GLU A 95 17.34 8.06 -6.86
C GLU A 95 16.68 7.45 -8.12
N VAL A 96 16.20 8.31 -9.02
CA VAL A 96 15.70 7.94 -10.37
C VAL A 96 16.65 6.93 -11.05
N GLY A 97 16.07 5.85 -11.60
CA GLY A 97 16.81 4.72 -12.16
C GLY A 97 17.03 3.57 -11.17
N ARG A 98 16.96 3.82 -9.86
CA ARG A 98 16.95 2.81 -8.79
C ARG A 98 15.70 2.95 -7.93
N MET A 99 14.71 3.66 -8.44
CA MET A 99 13.50 4.05 -7.75
C MET A 99 12.44 2.96 -7.79
N GLY A 100 11.47 3.12 -6.96
CA GLY A 100 10.23 2.37 -6.92
C GLY A 100 9.28 3.09 -6.00
N ILE A 101 8.00 2.75 -6.05
CA ILE A 101 7.03 3.24 -5.08
C ILE A 101 7.42 2.68 -3.71
N GLU A 102 7.62 3.55 -2.73
CA GLU A 102 8.24 3.24 -1.44
C GLU A 102 7.67 1.98 -0.76
N HIS A 103 6.35 1.80 -0.78
CA HIS A 103 5.70 0.66 -0.12
C HIS A 103 5.80 -0.68 -0.89
N ALA A 104 6.31 -0.67 -2.10
CA ALA A 104 6.74 -1.88 -2.81
C ALA A 104 8.27 -2.03 -2.75
N LEU A 105 9.00 -0.92 -2.90
CA LEU A 105 10.45 -0.91 -2.95
C LEU A 105 11.11 -1.42 -1.66
N LEU A 106 10.67 -0.95 -0.48
CA LEU A 106 11.28 -1.34 0.79
C LEU A 106 11.19 -2.84 1.07
N PRO A 107 10.03 -3.50 0.90
CA PRO A 107 9.92 -4.96 0.96
C PRO A 107 10.84 -5.67 -0.04
N ASP A 108 10.85 -5.24 -1.31
CA ASP A 108 11.67 -5.87 -2.35
C ASP A 108 13.17 -5.78 -2.06
N LYS A 109 13.61 -4.68 -1.42
CA LYS A 109 14.99 -4.48 -0.97
C LYS A 109 15.32 -5.15 0.37
N GLY A 110 14.39 -5.88 0.98
CA GLY A 110 14.58 -6.55 2.27
C GLY A 110 14.81 -5.59 3.45
N LEU A 111 14.35 -4.34 3.32
CA LEU A 111 14.53 -3.33 4.37
C LEU A 111 13.55 -3.49 5.53
N VAL A 112 12.54 -4.31 5.38
CA VAL A 112 11.54 -4.63 6.42
C VAL A 112 11.54 -6.12 6.70
N ALA A 113 11.47 -6.47 7.98
CA ALA A 113 11.43 -7.86 8.45
C ALA A 113 10.34 -8.06 9.51
N PRO A 114 9.92 -9.32 9.76
CA PRO A 114 8.97 -9.64 10.81
C PRO A 114 9.42 -9.18 12.19
N GLY A 115 8.48 -8.69 12.98
CA GLY A 115 8.71 -8.23 14.34
C GLY A 115 9.30 -6.83 14.47
N GLU A 116 9.62 -6.15 13.37
CA GLU A 116 10.16 -4.79 13.35
C GLU A 116 9.08 -3.72 13.53
N ILE A 117 9.49 -2.53 14.03
CA ILE A 117 8.67 -1.31 14.03
C ILE A 117 9.17 -0.38 12.92
N VAL A 118 8.29 -0.10 11.95
CA VAL A 118 8.54 0.80 10.83
C VAL A 118 7.61 2.00 10.90
N ILE A 119 8.16 3.20 10.88
CA ILE A 119 7.39 4.43 10.81
C ILE A 119 7.69 5.20 9.53
N GLY A 120 6.69 5.82 8.96
CA GLY A 120 6.87 6.61 7.75
C GLY A 120 6.09 7.91 7.77
N ALA A 121 6.59 8.89 7.05
CA ALA A 121 5.88 10.16 6.83
C ALA A 121 4.70 9.99 5.83
N ASP A 122 4.43 8.79 5.37
CA ASP A 122 3.30 8.44 4.51
C ASP A 122 2.25 7.61 5.26
N SER A 123 0.97 7.88 5.00
CA SER A 123 -0.14 7.20 5.68
C SER A 123 -0.23 5.71 5.35
N HIS A 124 0.24 5.28 4.15
CA HIS A 124 0.21 3.88 3.74
C HIS A 124 1.44 3.07 4.21
N THR A 125 2.25 3.62 5.11
CA THR A 125 3.33 2.88 5.80
C THR A 125 2.81 1.61 6.49
N CYS A 126 1.51 1.52 6.79
CA CYS A 126 0.87 0.31 7.32
C CYS A 126 1.00 -0.93 6.41
N THR A 127 1.41 -0.77 5.15
CA THR A 127 1.64 -1.84 4.17
C THR A 127 2.52 -2.98 4.68
N TYR A 128 3.52 -2.67 5.50
CA TYR A 128 4.52 -3.66 5.89
C TYR A 128 4.05 -4.66 6.95
N GLY A 129 2.84 -4.47 7.50
CA GLY A 129 2.20 -5.51 8.32
C GLY A 129 1.94 -6.81 7.56
N ALA A 130 1.96 -6.79 6.23
CA ALA A 130 1.96 -7.98 5.38
C ALA A 130 3.18 -8.89 5.63
N LEU A 131 4.28 -8.32 6.15
CA LEU A 131 5.50 -9.02 6.58
C LEU A 131 5.56 -9.22 8.09
N ASN A 132 4.43 -9.09 8.82
CA ASN A 132 4.40 -9.22 10.28
C ASN A 132 5.20 -8.12 11.02
N ALA A 133 5.31 -6.94 10.44
CA ALA A 133 5.89 -5.76 11.09
C ALA A 133 4.80 -4.87 11.66
N LEU A 134 5.05 -4.21 12.78
CA LEU A 134 4.23 -3.08 13.21
C LEU A 134 4.66 -1.87 12.39
N SER A 135 3.83 -1.47 11.45
CA SER A 135 4.16 -0.36 10.56
C SER A 135 3.01 0.64 10.49
N THR A 136 3.35 1.94 10.54
CA THR A 136 2.31 3.00 10.59
C THR A 136 2.83 4.34 10.10
N GLY A 137 1.91 5.12 9.51
CA GLY A 137 2.17 6.52 9.17
C GLY A 137 2.19 7.41 10.42
N MET A 138 3.09 8.39 10.41
CA MET A 138 3.24 9.41 11.45
C MET A 138 3.38 10.80 10.85
N GLY A 139 3.17 11.82 11.67
CA GLY A 139 3.34 13.22 11.25
C GLY A 139 4.80 13.54 10.90
N GLN A 140 5.00 14.47 9.97
CA GLN A 140 6.33 14.89 9.53
C GLN A 140 7.23 15.38 10.68
N THR A 141 6.65 16.00 11.72
CA THR A 141 7.37 16.44 12.92
C THR A 141 7.88 15.24 13.73
N ASP A 142 7.03 14.22 13.94
CA ASP A 142 7.42 12.98 14.62
C ASP A 142 8.54 12.27 13.85
N ILE A 143 8.45 12.24 12.52
CA ILE A 143 9.48 11.64 11.66
C ILE A 143 10.81 12.41 11.77
N GLY A 144 10.78 13.74 11.75
CA GLY A 144 11.98 14.56 11.97
C GLY A 144 12.62 14.31 13.33
N CYS A 145 11.80 14.21 14.38
CA CYS A 145 12.26 13.86 15.74
C CYS A 145 12.85 12.44 15.78
N ALA A 146 12.19 11.48 15.15
CA ALA A 146 12.66 10.09 15.13
C ALA A 146 13.97 9.94 14.34
N MET A 147 14.20 10.69 13.26
CA MET A 147 15.49 10.72 12.54
C MET A 147 16.65 11.13 13.45
N ALA A 148 16.41 11.96 14.47
CA ALA A 148 17.41 12.40 15.44
C ALA A 148 17.55 11.47 16.65
N SER A 149 16.46 10.82 17.10
CA SER A 149 16.41 10.06 18.35
C SER A 149 16.41 8.54 18.18
N GLY A 150 15.93 8.04 17.03
CA GLY A 150 15.68 6.60 16.85
C GLY A 150 14.45 6.09 17.60
N THR A 151 13.64 6.99 18.16
CA THR A 151 12.46 6.65 18.97
C THR A 151 11.24 7.44 18.56
N THR A 152 10.06 6.88 18.87
CA THR A 152 8.79 7.62 18.77
C THR A 152 7.82 7.15 19.85
N TRP A 153 6.76 7.91 20.05
CA TRP A 153 5.72 7.57 21.00
C TRP A 153 4.62 6.73 20.36
N PHE A 154 4.05 5.84 21.14
CA PHE A 154 2.84 5.10 20.77
C PHE A 154 1.84 5.11 21.92
N LYS A 155 0.57 5.29 21.60
CA LYS A 155 -0.49 4.77 22.42
C LYS A 155 -0.77 3.36 21.90
N VAL A 156 -0.66 2.34 22.75
CA VAL A 156 -0.92 0.95 22.34
C VAL A 156 -2.34 0.83 21.78
N PRO A 157 -2.52 0.43 20.51
CA PRO A 157 -3.85 0.28 19.95
C PRO A 157 -4.55 -0.96 20.50
N SER A 158 -5.86 -0.92 20.63
CA SER A 158 -6.68 -2.14 20.66
C SER A 158 -6.68 -2.80 19.28
N ALA A 159 -7.16 -4.05 19.19
CA ALA A 159 -7.17 -4.78 17.94
C ALA A 159 -8.56 -5.29 17.57
N ILE A 160 -8.80 -5.36 16.25
CA ILE A 160 -9.92 -6.06 15.63
C ILE A 160 -9.36 -7.31 14.97
N LYS A 161 -9.92 -8.46 15.34
CA LYS A 161 -9.60 -9.74 14.68
C LYS A 161 -10.43 -9.86 13.41
N VAL A 162 -9.76 -10.04 12.27
CA VAL A 162 -10.41 -10.35 10.98
C VAL A 162 -10.16 -11.82 10.67
N GLU A 163 -11.19 -12.64 10.87
CA GLU A 163 -11.12 -14.09 10.68
C GLU A 163 -11.57 -14.45 9.27
N LEU A 164 -10.63 -14.99 8.47
CA LEU A 164 -10.84 -15.38 7.08
C LEU A 164 -11.07 -16.89 6.97
N THR A 165 -12.12 -17.29 6.26
CA THR A 165 -12.45 -18.69 5.97
C THR A 165 -12.80 -18.89 4.52
N GLY A 166 -12.93 -20.14 4.07
CA GLY A 166 -13.28 -20.44 2.68
C GLY A 166 -12.14 -20.22 1.70
N LYS A 167 -12.46 -20.33 0.40
CA LYS A 167 -11.50 -20.17 -0.72
C LYS A 167 -11.88 -18.97 -1.58
N MET A 168 -10.86 -18.29 -2.09
CA MET A 168 -11.05 -17.15 -2.97
C MET A 168 -11.68 -17.58 -4.31
N PRO A 169 -12.76 -16.94 -4.79
CA PRO A 169 -13.31 -17.18 -6.13
C PRO A 169 -12.34 -16.74 -7.23
N LYS A 170 -12.54 -17.27 -8.45
CA LYS A 170 -11.80 -16.83 -9.63
C LYS A 170 -11.99 -15.32 -9.85
N TYR A 171 -10.93 -14.61 -10.22
CA TYR A 171 -10.88 -13.17 -10.47
C TYR A 171 -11.19 -12.27 -9.26
N VAL A 172 -11.37 -12.81 -8.06
CA VAL A 172 -11.44 -12.06 -6.81
C VAL A 172 -10.06 -12.03 -6.16
N LYS A 173 -9.66 -10.88 -5.63
CA LYS A 173 -8.31 -10.65 -5.08
C LYS A 173 -8.34 -9.87 -3.76
N GLY A 174 -7.17 -9.69 -3.16
CA GLY A 174 -7.03 -8.95 -1.90
C GLY A 174 -7.63 -7.56 -1.93
N LYS A 175 -7.67 -6.91 -3.11
CA LYS A 175 -8.35 -5.62 -3.29
C LYS A 175 -9.87 -5.74 -3.06
N ASP A 176 -10.49 -6.76 -3.60
CA ASP A 176 -11.92 -6.98 -3.42
C ASP A 176 -12.24 -7.30 -1.94
N LEU A 177 -11.36 -8.08 -1.28
CA LEU A 177 -11.46 -8.38 0.15
C LEU A 177 -11.39 -7.11 1.01
N ILE A 178 -10.38 -6.27 0.80
CA ILE A 178 -10.22 -5.08 1.65
C ILE A 178 -11.30 -4.03 1.39
N LEU A 179 -11.73 -3.84 0.15
CA LEU A 179 -12.86 -2.96 -0.16
C LEU A 179 -14.15 -3.46 0.48
N THR A 180 -14.39 -4.79 0.44
CA THR A 180 -15.53 -5.40 1.14
C THR A 180 -15.45 -5.18 2.64
N LEU A 181 -14.28 -5.38 3.26
CA LEU A 181 -14.09 -5.13 4.69
C LEU A 181 -14.37 -3.66 5.05
N ILE A 182 -13.82 -2.71 4.26
CA ILE A 182 -14.06 -1.28 4.48
C ILE A 182 -15.55 -0.95 4.31
N GLY A 183 -16.22 -1.51 3.30
CA GLY A 183 -17.66 -1.38 3.13
C GLY A 183 -18.48 -1.91 4.32
N MET A 184 -18.01 -2.99 4.98
CA MET A 184 -18.68 -3.57 6.14
C MET A 184 -18.49 -2.74 7.43
N ILE A 185 -17.31 -2.15 7.62
CA ILE A 185 -16.97 -1.51 8.91
C ILE A 185 -16.94 0.02 8.85
N GLY A 186 -16.93 0.59 7.65
CA GLY A 186 -16.81 2.03 7.41
C GLY A 186 -15.37 2.55 7.47
N VAL A 187 -15.15 3.77 6.96
CA VAL A 187 -13.82 4.44 6.95
C VAL A 187 -13.29 4.76 8.34
N ASP A 188 -14.14 4.77 9.36
CA ASP A 188 -13.78 4.98 10.77
C ASP A 188 -13.85 3.68 11.61
N GLY A 189 -14.22 2.56 11.02
CA GLY A 189 -14.52 1.30 11.71
C GLY A 189 -13.35 0.69 12.47
N ALA A 190 -12.11 0.98 12.05
CA ALA A 190 -10.89 0.56 12.72
C ALA A 190 -10.08 1.74 13.28
N ARG A 191 -10.72 2.90 13.48
CA ARG A 191 -10.04 4.11 13.92
C ARG A 191 -9.13 3.89 15.12
N TYR A 192 -7.81 4.11 14.91
CA TYR A 192 -6.74 3.91 15.87
C TYR A 192 -6.59 2.45 16.39
N ARG A 193 -7.08 1.45 15.66
CA ARG A 193 -6.97 0.02 16.00
C ARG A 193 -6.00 -0.69 15.08
N SER A 194 -5.50 -1.84 15.53
CA SER A 194 -4.83 -2.80 14.68
C SER A 194 -5.86 -3.75 14.04
N LEU A 195 -5.75 -4.01 12.73
CA LEU A 195 -6.49 -5.07 12.05
C LEU A 195 -5.60 -6.32 11.98
N GLU A 196 -5.91 -7.37 12.73
CA GLU A 196 -5.14 -8.61 12.76
C GLU A 196 -5.86 -9.70 11.96
N PHE A 197 -5.27 -10.08 10.81
CA PHE A 197 -5.84 -11.05 9.89
C PHE A 197 -5.46 -12.47 10.30
N THR A 198 -6.44 -13.35 10.44
CA THR A 198 -6.25 -14.72 10.95
C THR A 198 -7.19 -15.70 10.24
N GLY A 199 -7.10 -16.97 10.61
CA GLY A 199 -7.97 -18.03 10.09
C GLY A 199 -7.38 -18.74 8.87
N PRO A 200 -8.01 -19.88 8.48
CA PRO A 200 -7.48 -20.73 7.40
C PRO A 200 -7.48 -20.04 6.02
N GLY A 201 -8.34 -19.05 5.80
CA GLY A 201 -8.39 -18.27 4.56
C GLY A 201 -7.14 -17.43 4.30
N VAL A 202 -6.30 -17.16 5.31
CA VAL A 202 -5.03 -16.44 5.11
C VAL A 202 -4.12 -17.18 4.12
N ALA A 203 -4.17 -18.52 4.08
CA ALA A 203 -3.39 -19.33 3.16
C ALA A 203 -3.80 -19.17 1.69
N GLU A 204 -5.01 -18.69 1.40
CA GLU A 204 -5.48 -18.41 0.03
C GLU A 204 -4.81 -17.15 -0.55
N LEU A 205 -4.46 -16.18 0.31
CA LEU A 205 -3.88 -14.90 -0.09
C LEU A 205 -2.41 -15.07 -0.48
N ASP A 206 -2.03 -14.55 -1.64
CA ASP A 206 -0.62 -14.36 -1.99
C ASP A 206 -0.03 -13.13 -1.27
N MET A 207 1.27 -12.88 -1.45
CA MET A 207 1.91 -11.73 -0.77
C MET A 207 1.42 -10.39 -1.32
N SER A 208 1.12 -10.31 -2.61
CA SER A 208 0.55 -9.11 -3.24
C SER A 208 -0.81 -8.77 -2.63
N ASP A 209 -1.68 -9.78 -2.43
CA ASP A 209 -2.97 -9.61 -1.72
C ASP A 209 -2.78 -9.06 -0.30
N ARG A 210 -1.83 -9.64 0.47
CA ARG A 210 -1.56 -9.21 1.86
C ARG A 210 -1.03 -7.77 1.92
N PHE A 211 -0.14 -7.40 1.01
CA PHE A 211 0.35 -6.02 0.90
C PHE A 211 -0.78 -5.05 0.57
N THR A 212 -1.66 -5.39 -0.36
CA THR A 212 -2.84 -4.59 -0.71
C THR A 212 -3.76 -4.40 0.49
N ILE A 213 -4.05 -5.47 1.23
CA ILE A 213 -4.92 -5.45 2.41
C ILE A 213 -4.32 -4.57 3.51
N CYS A 214 -3.05 -4.76 3.84
CA CYS A 214 -2.37 -3.96 4.86
C CYS A 214 -2.23 -2.49 4.42
N ASN A 215 -1.94 -2.23 3.14
CA ASN A 215 -1.87 -0.88 2.59
C ASN A 215 -3.15 -0.09 2.84
N MET A 216 -4.30 -0.72 2.66
CA MET A 216 -5.61 -0.09 2.81
C MET A 216 -6.20 -0.17 4.21
N ALA A 217 -5.50 -0.70 5.20
CA ALA A 217 -5.96 -0.69 6.59
C ALA A 217 -6.21 0.72 7.13
N ILE A 218 -5.42 1.70 6.70
CA ILE A 218 -5.61 3.12 7.05
C ILE A 218 -6.91 3.69 6.48
N GLU A 219 -7.43 3.16 5.38
CA GLU A 219 -8.69 3.61 4.78
C GLU A 219 -9.93 3.18 5.61
N ALA A 220 -9.75 2.28 6.57
CA ALA A 220 -10.71 2.01 7.64
C ALA A 220 -10.39 2.75 8.94
N GLY A 221 -9.40 3.67 8.94
CA GLY A 221 -8.92 4.39 10.11
C GLY A 221 -7.90 3.60 10.96
N GLY A 222 -7.47 2.41 10.52
CA GLY A 222 -6.56 1.54 11.27
C GLY A 222 -5.15 2.11 11.41
N LYS A 223 -4.51 1.83 12.55
CA LYS A 223 -3.08 2.14 12.75
C LYS A 223 -2.21 1.25 11.89
N ASN A 224 -2.58 -0.01 11.75
CA ASN A 224 -1.93 -1.00 10.87
C ASN A 224 -2.89 -2.14 10.54
N GLY A 225 -2.59 -2.85 9.46
CA GLY A 225 -3.04 -4.21 9.24
C GLY A 225 -1.86 -5.14 9.42
N ILE A 226 -2.04 -6.34 9.96
CA ILE A 226 -0.94 -7.27 10.21
C ILE A 226 -1.36 -8.72 9.97
N PHE A 227 -0.48 -9.48 9.33
CA PHE A 227 -0.60 -10.91 9.09
C PHE A 227 0.42 -11.71 9.91
N PRO A 228 0.12 -12.95 10.29
CA PRO A 228 1.12 -13.86 10.83
C PRO A 228 2.11 -14.27 9.74
N VAL A 229 3.30 -14.72 10.16
CA VAL A 229 4.29 -15.31 9.24
C VAL A 229 3.84 -16.73 8.88
N ASP A 230 3.88 -17.05 7.60
CA ASP A 230 3.68 -18.39 7.07
C ASP A 230 4.69 -18.71 5.96
N ALA A 231 4.57 -19.89 5.33
CA ALA A 231 5.47 -20.32 4.28
C ALA A 231 5.56 -19.34 3.09
N LYS A 232 4.47 -18.62 2.77
CA LYS A 232 4.49 -17.59 1.71
C LYS A 232 5.30 -16.38 2.13
N THR A 233 5.16 -15.94 3.38
CA THR A 233 5.97 -14.85 3.95
C THR A 233 7.44 -15.24 3.99
N GLU A 234 7.77 -16.44 4.46
CA GLU A 234 9.15 -16.94 4.48
C GLU A 234 9.77 -17.02 3.08
N ALA A 235 9.01 -17.54 2.11
CA ALA A 235 9.44 -17.59 0.71
C ALA A 235 9.70 -16.19 0.13
N PHE A 236 8.87 -15.19 0.46
CA PHE A 236 9.08 -13.81 0.05
C PHE A 236 10.34 -13.21 0.69
N LEU A 237 10.59 -13.46 1.97
CA LEU A 237 11.74 -12.94 2.71
C LEU A 237 13.06 -13.58 2.28
N LYS A 238 13.01 -14.82 1.81
CA LYS A 238 14.20 -15.60 1.42
C LYS A 238 15.01 -14.88 0.34
N GLY A 239 16.28 -14.63 0.63
CA GLY A 239 17.21 -13.92 -0.25
C GLY A 239 17.05 -12.40 -0.26
N ARG A 240 15.97 -11.85 0.32
CA ARG A 240 15.77 -10.41 0.49
C ARG A 240 16.26 -9.93 1.86
N VAL A 241 15.81 -10.59 2.92
CA VAL A 241 16.20 -10.24 4.30
C VAL A 241 17.32 -11.17 4.75
N THR A 242 18.49 -10.60 5.04
CA THR A 242 19.68 -11.35 5.45
C THR A 242 19.99 -11.21 6.95
N ARG A 243 19.32 -10.28 7.65
CA ARG A 243 19.44 -10.09 9.09
C ARG A 243 18.50 -11.02 9.86
N PRO A 244 18.80 -11.34 11.13
CA PRO A 244 17.85 -12.05 11.98
C PRO A 244 16.53 -11.31 12.11
N TRP A 245 15.42 -12.06 12.21
CA TRP A 245 14.08 -11.53 12.44
C TRP A 245 13.27 -12.48 13.33
N THR A 246 12.18 -12.00 13.88
CA THR A 246 11.35 -12.75 14.81
C THR A 246 9.89 -12.73 14.32
N ALA A 247 9.34 -13.90 14.01
CA ALA A 247 7.90 -14.03 13.79
C ALA A 247 7.13 -13.77 15.10
N VAL A 248 6.09 -12.97 15.00
CA VAL A 248 5.23 -12.64 16.14
C VAL A 248 3.82 -13.12 15.88
N GLU A 249 3.33 -13.97 16.78
CA GLU A 249 1.96 -14.48 16.79
C GLU A 249 1.20 -13.93 17.99
N ALA A 250 -0.11 -13.73 17.83
CA ALA A 250 -0.97 -13.40 18.95
C ALA A 250 -1.04 -14.56 19.95
N ASP A 251 -1.19 -14.26 21.24
CA ASP A 251 -1.43 -15.30 22.23
C ASP A 251 -2.79 -15.96 22.00
N PRO A 252 -2.96 -17.24 22.36
CA PRO A 252 -4.24 -17.93 22.18
C PRO A 252 -5.42 -17.26 22.90
N ASP A 253 -5.13 -16.58 24.02
CA ASP A 253 -6.08 -15.81 24.83
C ASP A 253 -5.97 -14.29 24.62
N ALA A 254 -5.41 -13.86 23.47
CA ALA A 254 -5.32 -12.44 23.11
C ALA A 254 -6.71 -11.79 23.08
N VAL A 255 -6.79 -10.58 23.61
CA VAL A 255 -8.05 -9.83 23.71
C VAL A 255 -8.25 -8.93 22.51
N TYR A 256 -9.35 -9.13 21.80
CA TYR A 256 -9.80 -8.32 20.68
C TYR A 256 -11.05 -7.55 21.04
N GLU A 257 -11.12 -6.28 20.64
CA GLU A 257 -12.30 -5.42 20.84
C GLU A 257 -13.51 -5.94 20.05
N ARG A 258 -13.24 -6.48 18.85
CA ARG A 258 -14.25 -7.02 17.94
C ARG A 258 -13.65 -8.12 17.07
N VAL A 259 -14.50 -9.05 16.65
CA VAL A 259 -14.18 -10.06 15.62
C VAL A 259 -15.04 -9.81 14.40
N VAL A 260 -14.40 -9.66 13.24
CA VAL A 260 -15.07 -9.59 11.93
C VAL A 260 -14.78 -10.91 11.21
N LYS A 261 -15.82 -11.60 10.76
CA LYS A 261 -15.70 -12.88 10.04
C LYS A 261 -16.01 -12.67 8.56
N ILE A 262 -15.13 -13.13 7.69
CA ILE A 262 -15.31 -13.06 6.24
C ILE A 262 -15.09 -14.46 5.65
N ASP A 263 -16.12 -14.95 4.99
CA ASP A 263 -16.06 -16.16 4.17
C ASP A 263 -15.64 -15.75 2.76
N LEU A 264 -14.38 -16.04 2.39
CA LEU A 264 -13.81 -15.68 1.10
C LEU A 264 -14.61 -16.23 -0.08
N SER A 265 -15.26 -17.38 0.09
CA SER A 265 -16.07 -18.02 -0.96
C SER A 265 -17.32 -17.24 -1.36
N LYS A 266 -17.70 -16.26 -0.55
CA LYS A 266 -18.84 -15.37 -0.79
C LYS A 266 -18.46 -14.01 -1.37
N LEU A 267 -17.16 -13.76 -1.51
CA LEU A 267 -16.70 -12.53 -2.13
C LEU A 267 -17.01 -12.52 -3.63
N VAL A 268 -17.30 -11.35 -4.13
CA VAL A 268 -17.50 -11.08 -5.56
C VAL A 268 -16.58 -9.91 -5.96
N PRO A 269 -16.28 -9.72 -7.25
CA PRO A 269 -15.62 -8.51 -7.71
C PRO A 269 -16.41 -7.28 -7.30
N VAL A 270 -15.72 -6.31 -6.66
CA VAL A 270 -16.35 -5.09 -6.17
C VAL A 270 -15.66 -3.84 -6.70
N THR A 271 -16.40 -2.74 -6.69
CA THR A 271 -15.88 -1.41 -6.94
C THR A 271 -16.35 -0.46 -5.85
N SER A 272 -15.46 0.45 -5.42
CA SER A 272 -15.84 1.47 -4.45
C SER A 272 -16.14 2.78 -5.19
N TYR A 273 -17.35 3.28 -5.02
CA TYR A 273 -17.84 4.50 -5.67
C TYR A 273 -17.25 5.77 -5.01
N PRO A 274 -17.13 6.87 -5.76
CA PRO A 274 -16.75 8.15 -5.20
C PRO A 274 -17.74 8.59 -4.09
N HIS A 275 -17.34 9.32 -3.05
CA HIS A 275 -15.96 9.81 -2.82
C HIS A 275 -15.38 9.23 -1.52
N LEU A 276 -15.75 8.01 -1.16
CA LEU A 276 -15.25 7.28 0.02
C LEU A 276 -15.01 5.81 -0.30
N PRO A 277 -13.92 5.20 0.21
CA PRO A 277 -13.63 3.77 -0.01
C PRO A 277 -14.72 2.82 0.51
N GLU A 278 -15.53 3.24 1.48
CA GLU A 278 -16.64 2.45 2.05
C GLU A 278 -17.85 2.30 1.12
N ASN A 279 -17.97 3.14 0.07
CA ASN A 279 -19.06 3.06 -0.90
C ASN A 279 -18.87 1.87 -1.85
N THR A 280 -18.77 0.67 -1.30
CA THR A 280 -18.45 -0.55 -2.03
C THR A 280 -19.71 -1.21 -2.59
N HIS A 281 -19.71 -1.52 -3.89
CA HIS A 281 -20.78 -2.16 -4.64
C HIS A 281 -20.25 -3.33 -5.47
N PRO A 282 -21.04 -4.38 -5.71
CA PRO A 282 -20.70 -5.41 -6.68
C PRO A 282 -20.49 -4.81 -8.09
N VAL A 283 -19.49 -5.30 -8.82
CA VAL A 283 -19.22 -4.87 -10.20
C VAL A 283 -20.45 -5.11 -11.09
N SER A 284 -21.21 -6.18 -10.87
CA SER A 284 -22.42 -6.52 -11.60
C SER A 284 -23.52 -5.43 -11.54
N GLU A 285 -23.48 -4.55 -10.56
CA GLU A 285 -24.41 -3.42 -10.42
C GLU A 285 -23.90 -2.14 -11.11
N SER A 286 -22.66 -2.14 -11.63
CA SER A 286 -21.93 -0.94 -12.04
C SER A 286 -21.81 -0.75 -13.56
N HIS A 287 -22.35 -1.64 -14.38
CA HIS A 287 -22.20 -1.64 -15.85
C HIS A 287 -22.75 -0.38 -16.54
N HIS A 288 -23.61 0.37 -15.87
CA HIS A 288 -24.15 1.64 -16.39
C HIS A 288 -23.14 2.80 -16.32
N ILE A 289 -22.01 2.62 -15.62
CA ILE A 289 -21.01 3.68 -15.39
C ILE A 289 -19.97 3.61 -16.50
N LYS A 290 -20.04 4.53 -17.45
CA LYS A 290 -19.02 4.74 -18.48
C LYS A 290 -17.80 5.44 -17.87
N ILE A 291 -16.62 5.12 -18.36
CA ILE A 291 -15.35 5.61 -17.84
C ILE A 291 -14.48 6.24 -18.93
N ASP A 292 -13.61 7.15 -18.55
CA ASP A 292 -12.69 7.88 -19.44
C ASP A 292 -11.23 7.43 -19.24
N GLN A 293 -10.91 6.87 -18.07
CA GLN A 293 -9.55 6.45 -17.74
C GLN A 293 -9.52 5.21 -16.86
N VAL A 294 -8.47 4.43 -17.04
CA VAL A 294 -8.10 3.34 -16.13
C VAL A 294 -6.65 3.52 -15.68
N VAL A 295 -6.39 3.30 -14.39
CA VAL A 295 -5.04 3.27 -13.83
C VAL A 295 -4.83 1.96 -13.09
N VAL A 296 -3.86 1.15 -13.54
CA VAL A 296 -3.41 -0.06 -12.86
C VAL A 296 -2.01 0.18 -12.31
N GLY A 297 -1.83 0.03 -11.01
CA GLY A 297 -0.55 0.25 -10.36
C GLY A 297 -0.69 0.83 -8.96
N SER A 298 0.22 1.72 -8.59
CA SER A 298 0.39 2.33 -7.26
C SER A 298 1.03 1.41 -6.21
N CYS A 299 1.24 1.94 -4.99
CA CYS A 299 1.72 1.15 -3.86
C CYS A 299 0.77 0.01 -3.48
N THR A 300 -0.49 0.14 -3.84
CA THR A 300 -1.54 -0.85 -3.54
C THR A 300 -1.46 -2.04 -4.49
N ASN A 301 -1.47 -1.81 -5.81
CA ASN A 301 -1.58 -2.87 -6.82
C ASN A 301 -0.67 -2.62 -8.04
N GLY A 302 0.62 -2.51 -7.80
CA GLY A 302 1.63 -2.40 -8.86
C GLY A 302 2.70 -3.49 -8.81
N ARG A 303 2.49 -4.55 -8.02
CA ARG A 303 3.40 -5.71 -7.95
C ARG A 303 3.26 -6.58 -9.16
N LEU A 304 4.18 -7.52 -9.33
CA LEU A 304 4.23 -8.36 -10.53
C LEU A 304 2.94 -9.17 -10.73
N GLU A 305 2.35 -9.66 -9.66
CA GLU A 305 1.08 -10.40 -9.68
C GLU A 305 -0.08 -9.50 -10.14
N ASP A 306 -0.11 -8.24 -9.70
CA ASP A 306 -1.12 -7.26 -10.12
C ASP A 306 -0.99 -6.93 -11.63
N ILE A 307 0.25 -6.75 -12.08
CA ILE A 307 0.59 -6.52 -13.48
C ILE A 307 0.22 -7.73 -14.33
N ALA A 308 0.46 -8.95 -13.83
CA ALA A 308 0.09 -10.20 -14.51
C ALA A 308 -1.43 -10.33 -14.67
N GLN A 309 -2.22 -9.97 -13.64
CA GLN A 309 -3.68 -9.95 -13.71
C GLN A 309 -4.19 -9.02 -14.81
N ALA A 310 -3.62 -7.80 -14.89
CA ALA A 310 -3.99 -6.87 -15.96
C ALA A 310 -3.55 -7.36 -17.34
N ALA A 311 -2.38 -8.00 -17.44
CA ALA A 311 -1.88 -8.58 -18.68
C ALA A 311 -2.74 -9.75 -19.17
N GLU A 312 -3.23 -10.60 -18.25
CA GLU A 312 -4.14 -11.71 -18.58
C GLU A 312 -5.41 -11.18 -19.26
N VAL A 313 -6.01 -10.12 -18.72
CA VAL A 313 -7.24 -9.52 -19.28
C VAL A 313 -6.98 -8.79 -20.59
N LEU A 314 -5.85 -8.08 -20.71
CA LEU A 314 -5.55 -7.25 -21.89
C LEU A 314 -4.95 -8.06 -23.06
N LYS A 315 -4.49 -9.29 -22.79
CA LYS A 315 -3.96 -10.17 -23.83
C LYS A 315 -5.03 -10.42 -24.90
N ASP A 316 -4.66 -10.19 -26.15
CA ASP A 316 -5.51 -10.36 -27.34
C ASP A 316 -6.77 -9.46 -27.35
N HIS A 317 -6.83 -8.47 -26.46
CA HIS A 317 -7.89 -7.47 -26.41
C HIS A 317 -7.34 -6.06 -26.69
N LYS A 318 -8.24 -5.13 -26.97
CA LYS A 318 -7.92 -3.70 -27.14
C LYS A 318 -8.58 -2.88 -26.04
N VAL A 319 -7.88 -1.89 -25.57
CA VAL A 319 -8.48 -0.82 -24.76
C VAL A 319 -9.54 -0.11 -25.60
N ASN A 320 -10.68 0.17 -24.98
CA ASN A 320 -11.77 0.91 -25.63
C ASN A 320 -11.26 2.27 -26.13
N GLU A 321 -11.65 2.66 -27.35
CA GLU A 321 -11.16 3.90 -28.01
C GLU A 321 -11.41 5.18 -27.21
N ASN A 322 -12.41 5.16 -26.30
CA ASN A 322 -12.77 6.30 -25.46
C ASN A 322 -12.09 6.25 -24.08
N VAL A 323 -11.20 5.29 -23.82
CA VAL A 323 -10.56 5.10 -22.51
C VAL A 323 -9.05 5.23 -22.62
N ARG A 324 -8.46 6.01 -21.73
CA ARG A 324 -7.01 6.04 -21.49
C ARG A 324 -6.66 4.97 -20.45
N CYS A 325 -5.81 4.01 -20.80
CA CYS A 325 -5.33 2.99 -19.85
C CYS A 325 -3.86 3.25 -19.52
N ILE A 326 -3.54 3.37 -18.23
CA ILE A 326 -2.19 3.65 -17.73
C ILE A 326 -1.78 2.51 -16.80
N ILE A 327 -0.65 1.89 -17.10
CA ILE A 327 -0.06 0.80 -16.31
C ILE A 327 1.22 1.30 -15.63
N ILE A 328 1.33 1.08 -14.33
CA ILE A 328 2.47 1.57 -13.52
C ILE A 328 3.03 0.42 -12.70
N PRO A 329 4.09 -0.26 -13.17
CA PRO A 329 4.84 -1.22 -12.34
C PRO A 329 5.41 -0.52 -11.10
N ALA A 330 5.36 -1.16 -9.93
CA ALA A 330 5.68 -0.48 -8.68
C ALA A 330 7.18 -0.24 -8.46
N THR A 331 8.07 -1.05 -9.03
CA THR A 331 9.53 -0.88 -8.92
C THR A 331 10.22 -1.11 -10.26
N GLN A 332 11.47 -0.67 -10.38
CA GLN A 332 12.28 -0.92 -11.58
C GLN A 332 12.48 -2.42 -11.81
N GLU A 333 12.65 -3.19 -10.76
CA GLU A 333 12.79 -4.65 -10.86
C GLU A 333 11.51 -5.31 -11.37
N ILE A 334 10.35 -4.88 -10.86
CA ILE A 334 9.04 -5.34 -11.36
C ILE A 334 8.85 -4.95 -12.82
N TYR A 335 9.24 -3.73 -13.19
CA TYR A 335 9.16 -3.26 -14.57
C TYR A 335 10.03 -4.11 -15.51
N GLN A 336 11.27 -4.38 -15.09
CA GLN A 336 12.19 -5.23 -15.86
C GLN A 336 11.64 -6.66 -16.02
N GLU A 337 11.08 -7.22 -14.96
CA GLU A 337 10.47 -8.55 -15.00
C GLU A 337 9.21 -8.58 -15.87
N ALA A 338 8.38 -7.54 -15.83
CA ALA A 338 7.23 -7.38 -16.71
C ALA A 338 7.64 -7.32 -18.20
N ILE A 339 8.77 -6.66 -18.52
CA ILE A 339 9.37 -6.69 -19.87
C ILE A 339 9.78 -8.11 -20.24
N ARG A 340 10.53 -8.79 -19.37
CA ARG A 340 11.03 -10.16 -19.60
C ARG A 340 9.91 -11.18 -19.83
N LEU A 341 8.79 -11.01 -19.15
CA LEU A 341 7.60 -11.86 -19.28
C LEU A 341 6.68 -11.46 -20.46
N GLY A 342 7.02 -10.40 -21.20
CA GLY A 342 6.24 -9.93 -22.34
C GLY A 342 4.97 -9.15 -21.98
N TYR A 343 4.75 -8.81 -20.71
CA TYR A 343 3.56 -8.07 -20.27
C TYR A 343 3.53 -6.65 -20.84
N VAL A 344 4.68 -6.00 -20.96
CA VAL A 344 4.77 -4.65 -21.55
C VAL A 344 4.32 -4.65 -23.00
N ASP A 345 4.72 -5.67 -23.78
CA ASP A 345 4.27 -5.82 -25.18
C ASP A 345 2.75 -6.04 -25.26
N ILE A 346 2.18 -6.85 -24.35
CA ILE A 346 0.72 -7.02 -24.25
C ILE A 346 0.03 -5.67 -24.04
N PHE A 347 0.50 -4.86 -23.09
CA PHE A 347 -0.09 -3.55 -22.78
C PHE A 347 -0.01 -2.57 -23.95
N ILE A 348 1.17 -2.45 -24.56
CA ILE A 348 1.36 -1.57 -25.72
C ILE A 348 0.47 -2.03 -26.89
N ASN A 349 0.44 -3.33 -27.17
CA ASN A 349 -0.41 -3.89 -28.22
C ASN A 349 -1.90 -3.69 -27.92
N ALA A 350 -2.32 -3.75 -26.66
CA ALA A 350 -3.68 -3.44 -26.27
C ALA A 350 -4.05 -1.95 -26.41
N GLY A 351 -3.06 -1.05 -26.52
CA GLY A 351 -3.28 0.40 -26.59
C GLY A 351 -3.18 1.10 -25.22
N ALA A 352 -2.56 0.47 -24.22
CA ALA A 352 -2.28 1.07 -22.93
C ALA A 352 -0.93 1.80 -22.93
N ALA A 353 -0.79 2.83 -22.11
CA ALA A 353 0.46 3.50 -21.82
C ALA A 353 1.15 2.84 -20.61
N VAL A 354 2.41 2.43 -20.75
CA VAL A 354 3.21 1.91 -19.62
C VAL A 354 4.14 3.00 -19.11
N SER A 355 4.10 3.27 -17.82
CA SER A 355 4.90 4.31 -17.18
C SER A 355 6.09 3.73 -16.42
N THR A 356 7.08 4.60 -16.15
CA THR A 356 8.08 4.34 -15.11
C THR A 356 7.41 4.24 -13.73
N PRO A 357 8.01 3.51 -12.75
CA PRO A 357 7.50 3.47 -11.38
C PRO A 357 7.33 4.85 -10.78
N THR A 358 6.12 5.17 -10.35
CA THR A 358 5.78 6.42 -9.66
C THR A 358 4.46 6.31 -8.92
N CYS A 359 4.30 7.01 -7.81
CA CYS A 359 3.02 7.13 -7.12
C CYS A 359 2.03 8.05 -7.88
N GLY A 360 2.55 8.91 -8.73
CA GLY A 360 1.95 9.75 -9.77
C GLY A 360 0.49 10.10 -9.67
N PRO A 361 -0.38 9.42 -10.40
CA PRO A 361 -1.79 9.78 -10.48
C PRO A 361 -2.56 9.56 -9.17
N CYS A 362 -2.10 8.69 -8.26
CA CYS A 362 -2.79 8.35 -7.01
C CYS A 362 -3.18 9.58 -6.16
N LEU A 363 -2.38 10.66 -6.23
CA LEU A 363 -2.62 11.90 -5.49
C LEU A 363 -2.89 13.11 -6.39
N GLY A 364 -3.07 12.91 -7.70
CA GLY A 364 -3.20 14.01 -8.65
C GLY A 364 -1.93 14.86 -8.78
N GLY A 365 -0.78 14.31 -8.40
CA GLY A 365 0.49 15.01 -8.33
C GLY A 365 1.35 14.92 -9.59
N TYR A 366 1.18 13.88 -10.39
CA TYR A 366 2.01 13.60 -11.55
C TYR A 366 1.29 12.67 -12.53
N MET A 367 1.30 12.94 -13.81
CA MET A 367 0.66 12.24 -14.93
C MET A 367 -0.74 11.62 -14.65
N GLY A 368 -1.52 11.39 -15.69
CA GLY A 368 -2.85 10.76 -15.59
C GLY A 368 -3.88 11.54 -14.76
N ILE A 369 -3.71 12.86 -14.65
CA ILE A 369 -4.59 13.74 -13.90
C ILE A 369 -5.92 13.87 -14.64
N LEU A 370 -7.04 13.80 -13.89
CA LEU A 370 -8.39 13.87 -14.39
C LEU A 370 -8.89 15.31 -14.56
N ALA A 371 -9.57 15.59 -15.65
CA ALA A 371 -10.33 16.81 -15.86
C ALA A 371 -11.70 16.77 -15.17
N ALA A 372 -12.43 17.90 -15.19
CA ALA A 372 -13.78 17.98 -14.63
C ALA A 372 -14.72 17.00 -15.33
N GLY A 373 -15.48 16.23 -14.55
CA GLY A 373 -16.46 15.26 -15.02
C GLY A 373 -15.89 13.95 -15.54
N GLU A 374 -14.56 13.78 -15.61
CA GLU A 374 -13.95 12.51 -16.01
C GLU A 374 -14.08 11.44 -14.92
N ARG A 375 -14.26 10.19 -15.34
CA ARG A 375 -14.39 9.00 -14.50
C ARG A 375 -13.23 8.05 -14.71
N CYS A 376 -12.61 7.64 -13.61
CA CYS A 376 -11.47 6.73 -13.62
C CYS A 376 -11.75 5.48 -12.77
N VAL A 377 -11.54 4.29 -13.34
CA VAL A 377 -11.38 3.08 -12.54
C VAL A 377 -9.91 2.94 -12.17
N SER A 378 -9.60 2.78 -10.90
CA SER A 378 -8.23 2.80 -10.40
C SER A 378 -7.96 1.72 -9.36
N THR A 379 -6.77 1.13 -9.42
CA THR A 379 -6.28 0.21 -8.40
C THR A 379 -5.58 0.92 -7.25
N THR A 380 -5.57 2.26 -7.23
CA THR A 380 -5.08 3.07 -6.12
C THR A 380 -5.92 2.86 -4.85
N ASN A 381 -5.57 3.54 -3.77
CA ASN A 381 -6.16 3.28 -2.44
C ASN A 381 -7.20 4.30 -1.99
N ARG A 382 -7.31 5.47 -2.64
CA ARG A 382 -8.20 6.57 -2.25
C ARG A 382 -8.98 7.11 -3.43
N ASN A 383 -10.25 7.43 -3.21
CA ASN A 383 -11.15 8.02 -4.18
C ASN A 383 -11.84 9.29 -3.66
N PHE A 384 -11.18 10.00 -2.72
CA PHE A 384 -11.69 11.25 -2.17
C PHE A 384 -11.87 12.30 -3.26
N ARG A 385 -12.75 13.26 -3.02
CA ARG A 385 -13.04 14.35 -3.94
C ARG A 385 -11.76 15.10 -4.35
N GLY A 386 -11.51 15.21 -5.64
CA GLY A 386 -10.31 15.84 -6.18
C GLY A 386 -9.01 15.05 -6.02
N ARG A 387 -9.09 13.77 -5.59
CA ARG A 387 -7.89 12.96 -5.28
C ARG A 387 -6.97 12.77 -6.47
N MET A 388 -7.51 12.54 -7.68
CA MET A 388 -6.71 12.27 -8.88
C MET A 388 -6.77 13.42 -9.91
N GLY A 389 -7.20 14.62 -9.50
CA GLY A 389 -7.29 15.77 -10.40
C GLY A 389 -8.36 16.76 -10.01
N HIS A 390 -9.25 17.11 -10.95
CA HIS A 390 -10.30 18.08 -10.73
C HIS A 390 -11.27 17.63 -9.64
N VAL A 391 -11.81 18.56 -8.87
CA VAL A 391 -12.75 18.28 -7.74
C VAL A 391 -14.06 17.63 -8.19
N ASP A 392 -14.44 17.81 -9.44
CA ASP A 392 -15.64 17.20 -10.05
C ASP A 392 -15.30 15.93 -10.84
N SER A 393 -14.09 15.40 -10.74
CA SER A 393 -13.76 14.08 -11.27
C SER A 393 -14.16 12.98 -10.28
N GLU A 394 -14.41 11.79 -10.82
CA GLU A 394 -14.86 10.63 -10.06
C GLU A 394 -13.85 9.49 -10.18
N VAL A 395 -13.46 8.92 -9.03
CA VAL A 395 -12.55 7.76 -8.97
C VAL A 395 -13.28 6.57 -8.37
N TYR A 396 -13.25 5.45 -9.07
CA TYR A 396 -13.82 4.17 -8.68
C TYR A 396 -12.68 3.20 -8.35
N LEU A 397 -12.60 2.75 -7.12
CA LEU A 397 -11.53 1.82 -6.70
C LEU A 397 -11.93 0.38 -7.08
N ALA A 398 -11.01 -0.35 -7.66
CA ALA A 398 -11.24 -1.73 -8.05
C ALA A 398 -9.95 -2.56 -8.09
N SER A 399 -10.07 -3.89 -8.22
CA SER A 399 -8.94 -4.80 -8.41
C SER A 399 -8.32 -4.65 -9.81
N PRO A 400 -7.07 -5.12 -10.04
CA PRO A 400 -6.45 -5.10 -11.37
C PRO A 400 -7.26 -5.83 -12.43
N TYR A 401 -7.91 -6.94 -12.09
CA TYR A 401 -8.81 -7.67 -12.99
C TYR A 401 -9.99 -6.81 -13.44
N THR A 402 -10.69 -6.19 -12.49
CA THR A 402 -11.83 -5.30 -12.78
C THR A 402 -11.39 -4.06 -13.54
N ALA A 403 -10.27 -3.46 -13.18
CA ALA A 403 -9.74 -2.27 -13.84
C ALA A 403 -9.39 -2.56 -15.32
N ALA A 404 -8.68 -3.66 -15.58
CA ALA A 404 -8.29 -4.05 -16.95
C ALA A 404 -9.53 -4.42 -17.79
N ALA A 405 -10.50 -5.14 -17.22
CA ALA A 405 -11.76 -5.46 -17.92
C ALA A 405 -12.54 -4.20 -18.26
N SER A 406 -12.60 -3.24 -17.34
CA SER A 406 -13.24 -1.95 -17.57
C SER A 406 -12.56 -1.16 -18.69
N ALA A 407 -11.22 -1.24 -18.79
CA ALA A 407 -10.47 -0.62 -19.90
C ALA A 407 -10.89 -1.17 -21.27
N VAL A 408 -11.12 -2.49 -21.35
CA VAL A 408 -11.59 -3.15 -22.60
C VAL A 408 -13.02 -2.75 -22.92
N LYS A 409 -13.90 -2.75 -21.94
CA LYS A 409 -15.34 -2.55 -22.13
C LYS A 409 -15.75 -1.07 -22.26
N GLY A 410 -15.00 -0.13 -21.68
CA GLY A 410 -15.35 1.30 -21.63
C GLY A 410 -16.39 1.66 -20.56
N TYR A 411 -16.72 0.70 -19.69
CA TYR A 411 -17.55 0.85 -18.51
C TYR A 411 -17.05 -0.07 -17.40
N ILE A 412 -17.54 0.06 -16.16
CA ILE A 412 -17.11 -0.81 -15.05
C ILE A 412 -17.59 -2.24 -15.32
N ALA A 413 -16.64 -3.16 -15.51
CA ALA A 413 -16.87 -4.54 -15.92
C ALA A 413 -16.03 -5.54 -15.15
N SER A 414 -16.49 -6.77 -15.00
CA SER A 414 -15.73 -7.87 -14.40
C SER A 414 -14.81 -8.54 -15.42
N ALA A 415 -13.75 -9.21 -14.92
CA ALA A 415 -12.87 -10.00 -15.81
C ALA A 415 -13.60 -11.16 -16.48
N GLU A 416 -14.63 -11.71 -15.85
CA GLU A 416 -15.46 -12.78 -16.42
C GLU A 416 -16.17 -12.35 -17.73
N GLU A 417 -16.54 -11.08 -17.83
CA GLU A 417 -17.16 -10.52 -19.06
C GLU A 417 -16.20 -10.43 -20.25
N VAL A 418 -14.91 -10.50 -20.00
CA VAL A 418 -13.85 -10.43 -21.04
C VAL A 418 -13.25 -11.80 -21.31
N LEU A 419 -13.01 -12.59 -20.26
CA LEU A 419 -12.29 -13.84 -20.34
C LEU A 419 -13.18 -15.09 -20.35
N GLY A 420 -14.45 -14.97 -19.92
CA GLY A 420 -15.41 -16.07 -19.79
C GLY A 420 -15.29 -16.82 -18.47
#